data_53727042ae1095a5216c7b65c9d5d123
#
_entry.id   53727042ae1095a5216c7b65c9d5d123
#
_cell.length_a   1.000
_cell.length_b   1.000
_cell.length_c   1.000
_cell.angle_alpha   90.00
_cell.angle_beta   90.00
_cell.angle_gamma   90.00
#
_symmetry.space_group_name_H-M   'P 1'
#
loop_
_entity.id
_entity.type
_entity.pdbx_description
1 polymer ?
#
loop_
_entity_poly.entity_id
_entity_poly.type
_entity_poly.pdbx_seq_one_letter_code
_entity_poly.pdbx_strand_id
1 'polypeptide(L)'
;GEVLALVSTPAYNPNDFVMGYTSRAWEELNNDASKPLYNRCRSTWAPGSAFKPIVAALGLTQGSLTAGTEAVYEGLQWQKDSSWGNYYVTTLTDYSPKNLENALVYSDNIYFAQAALDMGTENFQKGLDSVGFNETVPFTMEYKPSTYGEDGKIQSETELADSGYGQGKILVNPLHLAVMYSAFANDGSMITPYLTKG
;
A
#
# COMPACT_ATOMS: atom_id res chain seq x y z
N GLY A 1 5.22 12.37 15.00
CA GLY A 1 4.10 12.63 14.07
C GLY A 1 4.27 13.90 13.22
N GLU A 2 5.34 14.67 13.43
CA GLU A 2 5.63 15.83 12.59
C GLU A 2 5.94 15.41 11.16
N VAL A 3 5.20 15.98 10.18
CA VAL A 3 5.43 15.73 8.77
C VAL A 3 6.50 16.67 8.27
N LEU A 4 7.72 16.16 8.09
CA LEU A 4 8.89 16.94 7.66
C LEU A 4 8.91 17.19 6.15
N ALA A 5 8.28 16.33 5.37
CA ALA A 5 8.18 16.46 3.91
C ALA A 5 6.87 15.85 3.41
N LEU A 6 6.17 16.58 2.55
CA LEU A 6 4.97 16.11 1.83
C LEU A 6 5.01 16.73 0.44
N VAL A 7 5.60 16.05 -0.52
CA VAL A 7 5.96 16.58 -1.83
C VAL A 7 5.14 15.91 -2.93
N SER A 8 4.54 16.74 -3.80
CA SER A 8 3.89 16.28 -5.02
C SER A 8 4.63 16.86 -6.23
N THR A 9 5.11 16.02 -7.13
CA THR A 9 5.85 16.41 -8.33
C THR A 9 5.29 15.72 -9.58
N PRO A 10 5.32 16.36 -10.77
CA PRO A 10 5.72 17.75 -10.99
C PRO A 10 4.77 18.75 -10.30
N ALA A 11 5.27 19.95 -10.03
CA ALA A 11 4.53 21.01 -9.38
C ALA A 11 4.45 22.25 -10.29
N TYR A 12 3.56 23.15 -9.97
CA TYR A 12 3.48 24.47 -10.58
C TYR A 12 4.18 25.52 -9.70
N ASN A 13 4.50 26.68 -10.29
CA ASN A 13 5.01 27.80 -9.50
C ASN A 13 3.83 28.57 -8.86
N PRO A 14 3.66 28.57 -7.53
CA PRO A 14 2.55 29.24 -6.88
C PRO A 14 2.60 30.78 -7.03
N ASN A 15 3.77 31.37 -7.30
CA ASN A 15 3.89 32.81 -7.52
C ASN A 15 3.16 33.27 -8.79
N ASP A 16 3.03 32.40 -9.79
CA ASP A 16 2.32 32.74 -11.02
C ASP A 16 0.83 32.99 -10.76
N PHE A 17 0.25 32.40 -9.71
CA PHE A 17 -1.12 32.72 -9.28
C PHE A 17 -1.23 34.11 -8.66
N VAL A 18 -0.20 34.59 -7.97
CA VAL A 18 -0.16 35.91 -7.36
C VAL A 18 -0.01 36.99 -8.43
N MET A 19 0.82 36.74 -9.44
CA MET A 19 1.05 37.65 -10.56
C MET A 19 -0.06 37.62 -11.60
N GLY A 20 -0.91 36.62 -11.57
CA GLY A 20 -1.96 36.35 -12.54
C GLY A 20 -1.49 35.60 -13.77
N TYR A 21 -2.27 34.61 -14.19
CA TYR A 21 -2.05 33.88 -15.43
C TYR A 21 -2.65 34.59 -16.62
N THR A 22 -1.93 34.62 -17.74
CA THR A 22 -2.58 34.88 -19.04
C THR A 22 -3.47 33.70 -19.37
N SER A 23 -4.52 33.90 -20.18
CA SER A 23 -5.43 32.80 -20.61
C SER A 23 -4.65 31.65 -21.24
N ARG A 24 -3.63 31.96 -22.05
CA ARG A 24 -2.78 30.96 -22.70
C ARG A 24 -1.96 30.16 -21.68
N ALA A 25 -1.28 30.83 -20.75
CA ALA A 25 -0.46 30.13 -19.74
C ALA A 25 -1.31 29.27 -18.80
N TRP A 26 -2.53 29.72 -18.48
CA TRP A 26 -3.49 28.90 -17.73
C TRP A 26 -3.91 27.65 -18.50
N GLU A 27 -4.24 27.82 -19.79
CA GLU A 27 -4.63 26.69 -20.65
C GLU A 27 -3.49 25.66 -20.80
N GLU A 28 -2.25 26.13 -21.02
CA GLU A 28 -1.06 25.28 -21.07
C GLU A 28 -0.87 24.50 -19.75
N LEU A 29 -0.95 25.16 -18.59
CA LEU A 29 -0.82 24.53 -17.27
C LEU A 29 -1.94 23.51 -17.00
N ASN A 30 -3.18 23.84 -17.34
CA ASN A 30 -4.35 23.01 -17.08
C ASN A 30 -4.39 21.75 -17.99
N ASN A 31 -3.85 21.86 -19.21
CA ASN A 31 -3.80 20.78 -20.18
C ASN A 31 -2.47 20.01 -20.17
N ASP A 32 -1.55 20.37 -19.29
CA ASP A 32 -0.26 19.66 -19.17
C ASP A 32 -0.49 18.20 -18.80
N ALA A 33 0.01 17.29 -19.65
CA ALA A 33 -0.14 15.85 -19.48
C ALA A 33 0.47 15.32 -18.17
N SER A 34 1.46 16.04 -17.63
CA SER A 34 2.08 15.72 -16.33
C SER A 34 1.21 16.10 -15.12
N LYS A 35 0.11 16.83 -15.34
CA LYS A 35 -0.86 17.25 -14.32
C LYS A 35 -0.22 17.91 -13.10
N PRO A 36 0.50 19.04 -13.25
CA PRO A 36 1.20 19.70 -12.16
C PRO A 36 0.26 20.29 -11.09
N LEU A 37 -1.00 20.58 -11.44
CA LEU A 37 -2.04 21.02 -10.49
C LEU A 37 -2.58 19.90 -9.60
N TYR A 38 -2.31 18.63 -9.96
CA TYR A 38 -2.81 17.49 -9.22
C TYR A 38 -1.92 17.17 -8.01
N ASN A 39 -2.44 17.34 -6.80
CA ASN A 39 -1.74 16.98 -5.58
C ASN A 39 -1.80 15.46 -5.36
N ARG A 40 -0.70 14.79 -5.65
CA ARG A 40 -0.57 13.33 -5.56
C ARG A 40 -0.65 12.81 -4.14
N CYS A 41 -0.31 13.62 -3.16
CA CYS A 41 -0.41 13.24 -1.74
C CYS A 41 -1.87 13.10 -1.27
N ARG A 42 -2.82 13.73 -1.96
CA ARG A 42 -4.26 13.63 -1.64
C ARG A 42 -4.92 12.37 -2.22
N SER A 43 -4.22 11.63 -3.05
CA SER A 43 -4.73 10.45 -3.75
C SER A 43 -4.19 9.16 -3.17
N THR A 44 -4.73 8.06 -3.65
CA THR A 44 -4.31 6.70 -3.29
C THR A 44 -3.66 6.02 -4.49
N TRP A 45 -2.72 5.13 -4.20
CA TRP A 45 -1.89 4.44 -5.16
C TRP A 45 -1.73 2.98 -4.73
N ALA A 46 -1.51 2.09 -5.67
CA ALA A 46 -1.10 0.72 -5.35
C ALA A 46 0.28 0.78 -4.65
N PRO A 47 0.40 0.32 -3.40
CA PRO A 47 1.64 0.45 -2.64
C PRO A 47 2.73 -0.51 -3.11
N GLY A 48 2.36 -1.59 -3.79
CA GLY A 48 3.29 -2.63 -4.20
C GLY A 48 4.05 -3.22 -3.01
N SER A 49 5.29 -3.60 -3.22
CA SER A 49 6.11 -4.27 -2.21
C SER A 49 6.36 -3.47 -0.93
N ALA A 50 6.13 -2.15 -0.93
CA ALA A 50 6.15 -1.37 0.30
C ALA A 50 5.03 -1.78 1.29
N PHE A 51 4.06 -2.56 0.84
CA PHE A 51 2.97 -3.06 1.70
C PHE A 51 3.30 -4.38 2.42
N LYS A 52 4.28 -5.13 1.94
CA LYS A 52 4.65 -6.44 2.49
C LYS A 52 4.99 -6.44 4.00
N PRO A 53 5.76 -5.47 4.53
CA PRO A 53 5.98 -5.40 5.97
C PRO A 53 4.70 -5.21 6.79
N ILE A 54 3.71 -4.47 6.26
CA ILE A 54 2.40 -4.32 6.92
C ILE A 54 1.67 -5.67 6.95
N VAL A 55 1.61 -6.39 5.82
CA VAL A 55 1.00 -7.73 5.76
C VAL A 55 1.70 -8.70 6.69
N ALA A 56 3.05 -8.66 6.76
CA ALA A 56 3.82 -9.45 7.71
C ALA A 56 3.41 -9.17 9.16
N ALA A 57 3.31 -7.89 9.53
CA ALA A 57 2.91 -7.48 10.88
C ALA A 57 1.49 -7.97 11.22
N LEU A 58 0.54 -7.84 10.27
CA LEU A 58 -0.83 -8.35 10.45
C LEU A 58 -0.84 -9.86 10.65
N GLY A 59 -0.14 -10.63 9.81
CA GLY A 59 -0.08 -12.08 9.92
C GLY A 59 0.56 -12.58 11.21
N LEU A 60 1.65 -11.93 11.66
CA LEU A 60 2.29 -12.21 12.94
C LEU A 60 1.37 -11.89 14.11
N THR A 61 0.68 -10.75 14.09
CA THR A 61 -0.24 -10.32 15.15
C THR A 61 -1.43 -11.25 15.28
N GLN A 62 -1.94 -11.75 14.17
CA GLN A 62 -3.10 -12.67 14.13
C GLN A 62 -2.71 -14.14 14.35
N GLY A 63 -1.41 -14.44 14.35
CA GLY A 63 -0.90 -15.80 14.53
C GLY A 63 -1.02 -16.71 13.30
N SER A 64 -1.37 -16.17 12.13
CA SER A 64 -1.35 -16.89 10.85
C SER A 64 0.06 -17.03 10.27
N LEU A 65 0.98 -16.18 10.68
CA LEU A 65 2.41 -16.24 10.37
C LEU A 65 3.25 -16.38 11.64
N THR A 66 4.42 -16.98 11.48
CA THR A 66 5.54 -16.96 12.45
C THR A 66 6.82 -16.59 11.71
N ALA A 67 7.88 -16.24 12.41
CA ALA A 67 9.18 -15.99 11.78
C ALA A 67 9.72 -17.20 10.99
N GLY A 68 9.33 -18.42 11.39
CA GLY A 68 9.72 -19.67 10.73
C GLY A 68 8.70 -20.20 9.71
N THR A 69 7.60 -19.50 9.44
CA THR A 69 6.64 -19.92 8.41
C THR A 69 7.31 -19.89 7.05
N GLU A 70 7.27 -21.00 6.32
CA GLU A 70 7.83 -21.11 4.98
C GLU A 70 6.72 -21.25 3.94
N ALA A 71 6.86 -20.51 2.81
CA ALA A 71 6.01 -20.70 1.65
C ALA A 71 6.39 -21.98 0.88
N VAL A 72 5.39 -22.59 0.25
CA VAL A 72 5.56 -23.85 -0.50
C VAL A 72 5.34 -23.57 -1.99
N TYR A 73 6.45 -23.46 -2.72
CA TYR A 73 6.43 -23.32 -4.18
C TYR A 73 7.83 -23.62 -4.76
N GLU A 74 7.88 -23.90 -6.05
CA GLU A 74 9.12 -24.08 -6.81
C GLU A 74 9.20 -23.11 -7.98
N GLY A 75 10.41 -22.65 -8.30
CA GLY A 75 10.67 -21.74 -9.42
C GLY A 75 10.17 -20.32 -9.17
N LEU A 76 9.75 -19.64 -10.24
CA LEU A 76 9.46 -18.20 -10.22
C LEU A 76 7.96 -17.86 -10.40
N GLN A 77 7.10 -18.88 -10.47
CA GLN A 77 5.66 -18.69 -10.61
C GLN A 77 4.89 -19.71 -9.79
N TRP A 78 3.74 -19.31 -9.29
CA TRP A 78 2.89 -20.14 -8.48
C TRP A 78 1.41 -19.80 -8.69
N GLN A 79 0.55 -20.80 -8.64
CA GLN A 79 -0.89 -20.67 -8.49
C GLN A 79 -1.37 -21.64 -7.41
N LYS A 80 -2.46 -21.30 -6.72
CA LYS A 80 -3.01 -22.17 -5.67
C LYS A 80 -3.44 -23.51 -6.22
N ASP A 81 -4.23 -23.49 -7.28
CA ASP A 81 -4.73 -24.65 -8.00
C ASP A 81 -5.30 -24.26 -9.39
N SER A 82 -5.80 -25.24 -10.12
CA SER A 82 -6.34 -25.05 -11.48
C SER A 82 -7.60 -24.17 -11.57
N SER A 83 -8.27 -23.87 -10.44
CA SER A 83 -9.42 -22.97 -10.42
C SER A 83 -9.05 -21.53 -10.80
N TRP A 84 -7.77 -21.16 -10.65
CA TRP A 84 -7.22 -19.87 -11.06
C TRP A 84 -6.98 -19.76 -12.59
N GLY A 85 -7.16 -20.86 -13.33
CA GLY A 85 -6.98 -20.88 -14.79
C GLY A 85 -5.54 -20.53 -15.19
N ASN A 86 -5.38 -19.47 -15.97
CA ASN A 86 -4.06 -19.01 -16.44
C ASN A 86 -3.46 -17.89 -15.53
N TYR A 87 -4.01 -17.70 -14.33
CA TYR A 87 -3.50 -16.70 -13.41
C TYR A 87 -2.41 -17.30 -12.53
N TYR A 88 -1.25 -16.63 -12.46
CA TYR A 88 -0.11 -17.01 -11.65
C TYR A 88 0.46 -15.79 -10.93
N VAL A 89 0.82 -15.96 -9.66
CA VAL A 89 1.67 -15.01 -8.94
C VAL A 89 3.12 -15.31 -9.31
N THR A 90 3.92 -14.27 -9.56
CA THR A 90 5.32 -14.41 -9.94
C THR A 90 6.24 -13.70 -8.97
N THR A 91 7.44 -14.24 -8.80
CA THR A 91 8.55 -13.62 -8.07
C THR A 91 9.76 -13.46 -8.98
N LEU A 92 10.75 -12.64 -8.58
CA LEU A 92 11.93 -12.35 -9.41
C LEU A 92 13.12 -13.26 -9.09
N THR A 93 13.14 -13.83 -7.88
CA THR A 93 14.30 -14.58 -7.37
C THR A 93 13.82 -15.90 -6.76
N ASP A 94 14.49 -16.97 -7.12
CA ASP A 94 14.39 -18.25 -6.41
C ASP A 94 15.46 -18.31 -5.32
N TYR A 95 15.06 -18.61 -4.08
CA TYR A 95 15.91 -18.59 -2.90
C TYR A 95 15.47 -19.66 -1.91
N SER A 96 16.31 -19.96 -0.92
CA SER A 96 15.99 -20.90 0.16
C SER A 96 16.71 -20.47 1.45
N PRO A 97 16.09 -20.64 2.63
CA PRO A 97 14.71 -21.07 2.87
C PRO A 97 13.70 -19.97 2.48
N LYS A 98 12.47 -20.38 2.14
CA LYS A 98 11.37 -19.44 1.74
C LYS A 98 10.61 -18.94 2.98
N ASN A 99 11.35 -18.43 3.96
CA ASN A 99 10.82 -17.89 5.22
C ASN A 99 10.52 -16.39 5.14
N LEU A 100 9.92 -15.84 6.18
CA LEU A 100 9.50 -14.44 6.24
C LEU A 100 10.66 -13.46 6.03
N GLU A 101 11.81 -13.70 6.64
CA GLU A 101 12.99 -12.82 6.51
C GLU A 101 13.44 -12.74 5.06
N ASN A 102 13.67 -13.88 4.42
CA ASN A 102 14.09 -13.94 3.02
C ASN A 102 13.00 -13.41 2.07
N ALA A 103 11.72 -13.65 2.37
CA ALA A 103 10.61 -13.10 1.58
C ALA A 103 10.60 -11.57 1.56
N LEU A 104 10.96 -10.93 2.67
CA LEU A 104 11.13 -9.47 2.73
C LEU A 104 12.40 -9.02 1.98
N VAL A 105 13.53 -9.71 2.17
CA VAL A 105 14.82 -9.40 1.52
C VAL A 105 14.70 -9.48 0.00
N TYR A 106 14.10 -10.55 -0.52
CA TYR A 106 13.95 -10.79 -1.96
C TYR A 106 12.66 -10.21 -2.54
N SER A 107 11.84 -9.57 -1.70
CA SER A 107 10.56 -8.97 -2.10
C SER A 107 9.62 -9.98 -2.78
N ASP A 108 9.46 -11.15 -2.19
CA ASP A 108 8.75 -12.27 -2.77
C ASP A 108 7.23 -12.08 -2.77
N ASN A 109 6.62 -12.01 -3.96
CA ASN A 109 5.17 -11.91 -4.09
C ASN A 109 4.46 -13.21 -3.75
N ILE A 110 5.07 -14.38 -4.09
CA ILE A 110 4.45 -15.69 -3.88
C ILE A 110 4.29 -15.97 -2.38
N TYR A 111 5.35 -15.69 -1.60
CA TYR A 111 5.27 -15.80 -0.15
C TYR A 111 4.11 -14.99 0.42
N PHE A 112 4.01 -13.72 0.05
CA PHE A 112 2.98 -12.84 0.59
C PHE A 112 1.58 -13.12 0.05
N ALA A 113 1.45 -13.68 -1.16
CA ALA A 113 0.19 -14.20 -1.67
C ALA A 113 -0.29 -15.39 -0.82
N GLN A 114 0.58 -16.37 -0.54
CA GLN A 114 0.26 -17.50 0.34
C GLN A 114 -0.07 -17.01 1.76
N ALA A 115 0.70 -16.09 2.31
CA ALA A 115 0.44 -15.50 3.62
C ALA A 115 -0.94 -14.85 3.73
N ALA A 116 -1.37 -14.11 2.71
CA ALA A 116 -2.71 -13.51 2.68
C ALA A 116 -3.82 -14.58 2.59
N LEU A 117 -3.61 -15.62 1.80
CA LEU A 117 -4.55 -16.74 1.68
C LEU A 117 -4.67 -17.53 2.99
N ASP A 118 -3.55 -17.80 3.67
CA ASP A 118 -3.52 -18.48 4.97
C ASP A 118 -4.20 -17.67 6.08
N MET A 119 -4.10 -16.34 6.00
CA MET A 119 -4.84 -15.42 6.88
C MET A 119 -6.34 -15.49 6.63
N GLY A 120 -6.73 -15.68 5.38
CA GLY A 120 -8.11 -15.71 4.91
C GLY A 120 -8.73 -14.31 4.79
N THR A 121 -9.73 -14.20 3.92
CA THR A 121 -10.35 -12.91 3.55
C THR A 121 -10.83 -12.10 4.75
N GLU A 122 -11.56 -12.74 5.66
CA GLU A 122 -12.15 -12.06 6.81
C GLU A 122 -11.09 -11.48 7.76
N ASN A 123 -10.07 -12.28 8.11
CA ASN A 123 -9.01 -11.83 9.00
C ASN A 123 -8.10 -10.80 8.32
N PHE A 124 -7.83 -10.95 7.02
CA PHE A 124 -7.06 -9.98 6.25
C PHE A 124 -7.76 -8.63 6.24
N GLN A 125 -9.07 -8.58 5.95
CA GLN A 125 -9.87 -7.36 5.97
C GLN A 125 -9.91 -6.73 7.37
N LYS A 126 -10.17 -7.52 8.42
CA LYS A 126 -10.11 -7.04 9.82
C LYS A 126 -8.74 -6.46 10.17
N GLY A 127 -7.68 -7.08 9.69
CA GLY A 127 -6.32 -6.57 9.85
C GLY A 127 -6.15 -5.22 9.19
N LEU A 128 -6.61 -5.04 7.95
CA LEU A 128 -6.56 -3.76 7.25
C LEU A 128 -7.38 -2.68 7.95
N ASP A 129 -8.59 -3.01 8.42
CA ASP A 129 -9.43 -2.08 9.18
C ASP A 129 -8.73 -1.64 10.48
N SER A 130 -8.03 -2.58 11.17
CA SER A 130 -7.33 -2.26 12.41
C SER A 130 -6.16 -1.28 12.24
N VAL A 131 -5.65 -1.12 11.02
CA VAL A 131 -4.61 -0.14 10.69
C VAL A 131 -5.16 1.08 9.94
N GLY A 132 -6.49 1.28 9.94
CA GLY A 132 -7.15 2.49 9.47
C GLY A 132 -7.53 2.53 7.99
N PHE A 133 -7.64 1.38 7.32
CA PHE A 133 -8.25 1.34 5.99
C PHE A 133 -9.73 1.73 6.06
N ASN A 134 -10.21 2.31 4.96
CA ASN A 134 -11.58 2.86 4.82
C ASN A 134 -11.87 4.03 5.77
N GLU A 135 -10.89 4.51 6.51
CA GLU A 135 -11.00 5.63 7.43
C GLU A 135 -10.09 6.78 7.01
N THR A 136 -10.49 8.00 7.38
CA THR A 136 -9.66 9.19 7.15
C THR A 136 -8.67 9.33 8.29
N VAL A 137 -7.37 9.35 8.00
CA VAL A 137 -6.37 9.70 9.02
C VAL A 137 -6.57 11.17 9.42
N PRO A 138 -6.66 11.50 10.72
CA PRO A 138 -6.78 12.89 11.16
C PRO A 138 -5.59 13.73 10.70
N PHE A 139 -5.84 14.72 9.84
CA PHE A 139 -4.83 15.62 9.31
C PHE A 139 -5.46 16.94 8.86
N THR A 140 -4.66 17.99 8.71
CA THR A 140 -5.14 19.33 8.36
C THR A 140 -5.61 19.48 6.91
N MET A 141 -5.19 18.55 6.03
CA MET A 141 -5.64 18.51 4.63
C MET A 141 -6.55 17.30 4.41
N GLU A 142 -7.59 17.49 3.61
CA GLU A 142 -8.39 16.39 3.12
C GLU A 142 -7.60 15.53 2.12
N TYR A 143 -7.67 14.23 2.26
CA TYR A 143 -7.15 13.27 1.31
C TYR A 143 -8.01 11.99 1.30
N LYS A 144 -7.87 11.23 0.21
CA LYS A 144 -8.63 9.99 0.06
C LYS A 144 -8.15 8.95 1.09
N PRO A 145 -9.06 8.29 1.79
CA PRO A 145 -8.70 7.16 2.65
C PRO A 145 -8.06 6.03 1.84
N SER A 146 -7.20 5.28 2.47
CA SER A 146 -6.74 4.01 1.91
C SER A 146 -7.90 3.01 1.87
N THR A 147 -7.97 2.23 0.79
CA THR A 147 -9.08 1.30 0.56
C THR A 147 -8.58 -0.05 0.07
N TYR A 148 -9.41 -1.07 0.22
CA TYR A 148 -9.20 -2.40 -0.32
C TYR A 148 -10.49 -2.93 -0.96
N GLY A 149 -10.34 -3.70 -2.03
CA GLY A 149 -11.47 -4.31 -2.71
C GLY A 149 -12.44 -3.32 -3.33
N GLU A 150 -13.49 -3.85 -3.93
CA GLU A 150 -14.62 -3.07 -4.40
C GLU A 150 -15.67 -2.98 -3.29
N ASP A 151 -16.19 -1.79 -3.05
CA ASP A 151 -17.13 -1.53 -1.94
C ASP A 151 -16.63 -2.00 -0.56
N GLY A 152 -15.30 -1.91 -0.31
CA GLY A 152 -14.68 -2.33 0.94
C GLY A 152 -14.69 -3.85 1.15
N LYS A 153 -14.68 -4.64 0.07
CA LYS A 153 -14.64 -6.10 0.14
C LYS A 153 -13.71 -6.69 -0.90
N ILE A 154 -12.95 -7.68 -0.50
CA ILE A 154 -12.17 -8.53 -1.38
C ILE A 154 -13.10 -9.61 -1.92
N GLN A 155 -13.20 -9.71 -3.26
CA GLN A 155 -14.25 -10.48 -3.93
C GLN A 155 -13.80 -11.90 -4.35
N SER A 156 -12.50 -12.15 -4.44
CA SER A 156 -11.96 -13.43 -4.90
C SER A 156 -10.65 -13.82 -4.21
N GLU A 157 -10.28 -15.09 -4.30
CA GLU A 157 -8.99 -15.58 -3.81
C GLU A 157 -7.80 -14.95 -4.54
N THR A 158 -7.91 -14.74 -5.84
CA THR A 158 -6.83 -14.08 -6.61
C THR A 158 -6.67 -12.62 -6.20
N GLU A 159 -7.78 -11.91 -5.92
CA GLU A 159 -7.73 -10.56 -5.37
C GLU A 159 -7.11 -10.53 -3.97
N LEU A 160 -7.42 -11.53 -3.12
CA LEU A 160 -6.79 -11.67 -1.81
C LEU A 160 -5.29 -11.93 -1.93
N ALA A 161 -4.89 -12.84 -2.81
CA ALA A 161 -3.49 -13.14 -3.08
C ALA A 161 -2.71 -11.89 -3.53
N ASP A 162 -3.26 -11.13 -4.49
CA ASP A 162 -2.67 -9.88 -4.97
C ASP A 162 -2.57 -8.82 -3.87
N SER A 163 -3.56 -8.76 -3.01
CA SER A 163 -3.58 -7.84 -1.87
C SER A 163 -2.43 -8.10 -0.90
N GLY A 164 -1.98 -9.36 -0.78
CA GLY A 164 -0.87 -9.75 0.08
C GLY A 164 0.46 -9.08 -0.25
N TYR A 165 0.69 -8.69 -1.50
CA TYR A 165 1.91 -7.98 -1.91
C TYR A 165 1.63 -6.55 -2.43
N GLY A 166 0.48 -5.98 -2.03
CA GLY A 166 0.16 -4.57 -2.27
C GLY A 166 -0.27 -4.26 -3.71
N GLN A 167 -0.86 -5.24 -4.40
CA GLN A 167 -1.45 -5.12 -5.73
C GLN A 167 -2.97 -5.35 -5.67
N GLY A 168 -3.56 -5.73 -6.78
CA GLY A 168 -5.00 -5.91 -6.87
C GLY A 168 -5.74 -4.59 -6.65
N LYS A 169 -6.65 -4.57 -5.70
CA LYS A 169 -7.46 -3.38 -5.36
C LYS A 169 -7.03 -2.71 -4.05
N ILE A 170 -5.83 -3.00 -3.55
CA ILE A 170 -5.22 -2.27 -2.44
C ILE A 170 -4.76 -0.91 -2.94
N LEU A 171 -5.34 0.16 -2.39
CA LEU A 171 -4.97 1.54 -2.68
C LEU A 171 -4.64 2.25 -1.38
N VAL A 172 -3.43 2.79 -1.29
CA VAL A 172 -2.92 3.42 -0.06
C VAL A 172 -2.58 4.88 -0.31
N ASN A 173 -3.01 5.74 0.60
CA ASN A 173 -2.57 7.13 0.62
C ASN A 173 -1.11 7.19 1.14
N PRO A 174 -0.20 7.96 0.52
CA PRO A 174 1.20 8.01 0.94
C PRO A 174 1.41 8.45 2.39
N LEU A 175 0.60 9.38 2.90
CA LEU A 175 0.66 9.79 4.30
C LEU A 175 0.22 8.66 5.24
N HIS A 176 -0.86 7.95 4.88
CA HIS A 176 -1.32 6.80 5.66
C HIS A 176 -0.27 5.68 5.68
N LEU A 177 0.41 5.43 4.55
CA LEU A 177 1.52 4.46 4.52
C LEU A 177 2.62 4.85 5.51
N ALA A 178 3.01 6.13 5.56
CA ALA A 178 4.00 6.61 6.52
C ALA A 178 3.51 6.48 7.98
N VAL A 179 2.21 6.71 8.22
CA VAL A 179 1.58 6.50 9.55
C VAL A 179 1.63 5.03 9.95
N MET A 180 1.28 4.09 9.07
CA MET A 180 1.40 2.66 9.35
C MET A 180 2.85 2.27 9.65
N TYR A 181 3.82 2.78 8.88
CA TYR A 181 5.24 2.53 9.12
C TYR A 181 5.75 3.12 10.43
N SER A 182 5.14 4.19 10.95
CA SER A 182 5.54 4.76 12.25
C SER A 182 5.38 3.76 13.40
N ALA A 183 4.47 2.79 13.28
CA ALA A 183 4.27 1.76 14.27
C ALA A 183 5.51 0.88 14.49
N PHE A 184 6.30 0.61 13.43
CA PHE A 184 7.55 -0.17 13.56
C PHE A 184 8.62 0.54 14.39
N ALA A 185 8.57 1.86 14.49
CA ALA A 185 9.51 2.68 15.28
C ALA A 185 8.91 3.22 16.58
N ASN A 186 7.68 2.84 16.92
CA ASN A 186 6.93 3.37 18.06
C ASN A 186 6.15 2.26 18.79
N ASP A 187 6.82 1.18 19.13
CA ASP A 187 6.30 0.06 19.92
C ASP A 187 4.92 -0.46 19.46
N GLY A 188 4.72 -0.54 18.14
CA GLY A 188 3.50 -1.03 17.53
C GLY A 188 2.36 0.00 17.45
N SER A 189 2.59 1.25 17.87
CA SER A 189 1.56 2.30 17.86
C SER A 189 1.74 3.27 16.70
N MET A 190 0.71 3.43 15.88
CA MET A 190 0.67 4.44 14.83
C MET A 190 0.61 5.85 15.42
N ILE A 191 1.32 6.79 14.82
CA ILE A 191 1.41 8.17 15.30
C ILE A 191 0.51 9.06 14.43
N THR A 192 -0.35 9.87 15.07
CA THR A 192 -1.15 10.87 14.37
C THR A 192 -0.25 11.93 13.74
N PRO A 193 -0.35 12.16 12.42
CA PRO A 193 0.49 13.13 11.73
C PRO A 193 0.00 14.56 11.96
N TYR A 194 0.94 15.52 11.98
CA TYR A 194 0.64 16.95 12.05
C TYR A 194 1.66 17.78 11.25
N LEU A 195 1.26 18.96 10.76
CA LEU A 195 2.15 19.91 10.07
C LEU A 195 2.73 20.94 11.03
N THR A 196 1.89 21.44 11.94
CA THR A 196 2.27 22.47 12.92
C THR A 196 1.88 22.00 14.31
N LYS A 197 2.78 22.23 15.29
CA LYS A 197 2.40 22.10 16.69
C LYS A 197 1.40 23.21 17.01
N GLY A 198 0.20 22.82 17.46
CA GLY A 198 -0.78 23.75 18.00
C GLY A 198 -0.31 24.36 19.32
#